data_532fe7aec44787d5e1b2ec24867463ed
#
_entry.id   532fe7aec44787d5e1b2ec24867463ed
#
_cell.length_a   1.000
_cell.length_b   1.000
_cell.length_c   1.000
_cell.angle_alpha   90.00
_cell.angle_beta   90.00
_cell.angle_gamma   90.00
#
_symmetry.space_group_name_H-M   'P 1'
#
loop_
_entity.id
_entity.type
_entity.pdbx_description
1 polymer ?
#
loop_
_entity_poly.entity_id
_entity_poly.type
_entity_poly.pdbx_seq_one_letter_code
_entity_poly.pdbx_strand_id
1 'polypeptide(L)'
;EILAMQNIKSLMVVPLRNTERVWGYIGIDLVDRYYKWTNEDYQWFSSLADIINICISLRLARDEADRERNFLSNLYKYMPMGYVRLSILCDEEGEPYDYLITDANQFSADLCGSPLERYKGRFASEIYSSDKLSTKLRILADIHKHGLYRELDEYFEESKRTCHCI
;
A
#
# COMPACT_ATOMS: atom_id res chain seq x y z
N GLU A 1 -13.35 -38.77 25.08
CA GLU A 1 -12.95 -39.85 24.12
C GLU A 1 -11.71 -39.46 23.30
N ILE A 2 -11.63 -38.24 22.72
CA ILE A 2 -10.51 -37.81 21.89
C ILE A 2 -9.17 -37.76 22.67
N LEU A 3 -9.18 -37.22 23.88
CA LEU A 3 -7.98 -37.14 24.73
C LEU A 3 -7.44 -38.53 25.11
N ALA A 4 -8.34 -39.47 25.33
CA ALA A 4 -7.94 -40.88 25.64
C ALA A 4 -7.34 -41.58 24.42
N MET A 5 -7.87 -41.30 23.19
CA MET A 5 -7.29 -41.82 21.95
C MET A 5 -5.88 -41.30 21.68
N GLN A 6 -5.57 -40.09 22.11
CA GLN A 6 -4.26 -39.49 21.97
C GLN A 6 -3.33 -39.74 23.17
N ASN A 7 -3.79 -40.55 24.18
CA ASN A 7 -3.06 -40.88 25.41
C ASN A 7 -2.66 -39.62 26.21
N ILE A 8 -3.45 -38.52 26.14
CA ILE A 8 -3.20 -37.29 26.86
C ILE A 8 -3.58 -37.49 28.33
N LYS A 9 -2.62 -37.29 29.23
CA LYS A 9 -2.78 -37.41 30.70
C LYS A 9 -3.06 -36.10 31.38
N SER A 10 -2.51 -35.01 30.86
CA SER A 10 -2.74 -33.67 31.38
C SER A 10 -2.78 -32.69 30.22
N LEU A 11 -3.74 -31.75 30.23
CA LEU A 11 -3.92 -30.72 29.21
C LEU A 11 -4.13 -29.37 29.91
N MET A 12 -3.49 -28.36 29.39
CA MET A 12 -3.78 -26.97 29.70
C MET A 12 -4.05 -26.24 28.36
N VAL A 13 -5.14 -25.47 28.31
CA VAL A 13 -5.53 -24.71 27.13
C VAL A 13 -5.80 -23.27 27.50
N VAL A 14 -5.28 -22.35 26.71
CA VAL A 14 -5.57 -20.91 26.85
C VAL A 14 -6.12 -20.35 25.54
N PRO A 15 -7.06 -19.39 25.61
CA PRO A 15 -7.65 -18.83 24.41
C PRO A 15 -6.71 -17.82 23.74
N LEU A 16 -6.72 -17.80 22.42
CA LEU A 16 -6.21 -16.72 21.59
C LEU A 16 -7.37 -15.76 21.28
N ARG A 17 -7.26 -14.52 21.68
CA ARG A 17 -8.36 -13.54 21.57
C ARG A 17 -7.87 -12.20 21.04
N ASN A 18 -8.75 -11.53 20.34
CA ASN A 18 -8.63 -10.10 20.09
C ASN A 18 -9.64 -9.33 20.95
N THR A 19 -9.80 -8.03 20.72
CA THR A 19 -10.73 -7.18 21.46
C THR A 19 -12.21 -7.60 21.34
N GLU A 20 -12.56 -8.33 20.29
CA GLU A 20 -13.96 -8.64 19.96
C GLU A 20 -14.35 -10.07 20.28
N ARG A 21 -13.45 -11.04 20.07
CA ARG A 21 -13.77 -12.49 20.20
C ARG A 21 -12.57 -13.36 20.46
N VAL A 22 -12.84 -14.55 20.95
CA VAL A 22 -11.90 -15.68 20.90
C VAL A 22 -11.93 -16.26 19.49
N TRP A 23 -10.76 -16.33 18.85
CA TRP A 23 -10.63 -16.84 17.50
C TRP A 23 -9.82 -18.14 17.40
N GLY A 24 -9.20 -18.56 18.50
CA GLY A 24 -8.42 -19.79 18.56
C GLY A 24 -8.03 -20.16 19.98
N TYR A 25 -7.32 -21.26 20.08
CA TYR A 25 -6.80 -21.78 21.33
C TYR A 25 -5.38 -22.31 21.11
N ILE A 26 -4.55 -22.20 22.14
CA ILE A 26 -3.25 -22.85 22.23
C ILE A 26 -3.24 -23.75 23.45
N GLY A 27 -2.68 -24.97 23.30
CA GLY A 27 -2.66 -25.96 24.38
C GLY A 27 -1.29 -26.59 24.54
N ILE A 28 -1.03 -27.04 25.75
CA ILE A 28 0.08 -27.94 26.09
C ILE A 28 -0.51 -29.22 26.65
N ASP A 29 -0.08 -30.35 26.09
CA ASP A 29 -0.47 -31.67 26.55
C ASP A 29 0.73 -32.49 27.00
N LEU A 30 0.50 -33.32 28.04
CA LEU A 30 1.45 -34.28 28.55
C LEU A 30 0.90 -35.69 28.33
N VAL A 31 1.69 -36.52 27.71
CA VAL A 31 1.33 -37.92 27.40
C VAL A 31 2.07 -38.93 28.29
N ASP A 32 3.14 -38.48 28.98
CA ASP A 32 3.99 -39.33 29.81
C ASP A 32 3.52 -39.41 31.26
N ARG A 33 2.92 -38.34 31.79
CA ARG A 33 2.54 -38.24 33.20
C ARG A 33 1.30 -37.40 33.45
N TYR A 34 0.66 -37.63 34.61
CA TYR A 34 -0.35 -36.75 35.18
C TYR A 34 0.35 -35.56 35.86
N TYR A 35 -0.09 -34.37 35.55
CA TYR A 35 0.45 -33.13 36.11
C TYR A 35 -0.69 -32.22 36.55
N LYS A 36 -0.62 -31.67 37.73
CA LYS A 36 -1.58 -30.69 38.24
C LYS A 36 -1.04 -29.30 37.97
N TRP A 37 -1.62 -28.66 36.97
CA TRP A 37 -1.26 -27.29 36.58
C TRP A 37 -1.46 -26.31 37.71
N THR A 38 -0.47 -25.44 37.96
CA THR A 38 -0.49 -24.37 38.97
C THR A 38 -0.99 -23.06 38.32
N ASN A 39 -1.30 -22.06 39.17
CA ASN A 39 -1.58 -20.73 38.71
C ASN A 39 -0.39 -20.06 37.99
N GLU A 40 0.83 -20.37 38.44
CA GLU A 40 2.05 -19.87 37.79
C GLU A 40 2.22 -20.45 36.39
N ASP A 41 1.99 -21.74 36.22
CA ASP A 41 2.00 -22.38 34.89
C ASP A 41 1.00 -21.73 33.97
N TYR A 42 -0.21 -21.48 34.46
CA TYR A 42 -1.25 -20.81 33.69
C TYR A 42 -0.88 -19.38 33.29
N GLN A 43 -0.34 -18.60 34.24
CA GLN A 43 0.09 -17.23 33.98
C GLN A 43 1.21 -17.16 32.96
N TRP A 44 2.22 -18.02 33.10
CA TRP A 44 3.32 -18.14 32.17
C TRP A 44 2.83 -18.50 30.76
N PHE A 45 1.98 -19.52 30.67
CA PHE A 45 1.47 -20.00 29.38
C PHE A 45 0.50 -18.99 28.73
N SER A 46 -0.30 -18.29 29.54
CA SER A 46 -1.15 -17.21 29.06
C SER A 46 -0.32 -16.07 28.47
N SER A 47 0.77 -15.67 29.14
CA SER A 47 1.68 -14.63 28.61
C SER A 47 2.33 -15.05 27.29
N LEU A 48 2.71 -16.32 27.15
CA LEU A 48 3.21 -16.86 25.89
C LEU A 48 2.14 -16.82 24.79
N ALA A 49 0.90 -17.20 25.13
CA ALA A 49 -0.23 -17.14 24.22
C ALA A 49 -0.53 -15.70 23.76
N ASP A 50 -0.40 -14.72 24.65
CA ASP A 50 -0.58 -13.30 24.31
C ASP A 50 0.50 -12.83 23.31
N ILE A 51 1.76 -13.22 23.52
CA ILE A 51 2.84 -12.91 22.57
C ILE A 51 2.55 -13.55 21.19
N ILE A 52 2.18 -14.82 21.16
CA ILE A 52 1.83 -15.54 19.92
C ILE A 52 0.65 -14.85 19.25
N ASN A 53 -0.37 -14.47 20.00
CA ASN A 53 -1.54 -13.77 19.50
C ASN A 53 -1.16 -12.43 18.84
N ILE A 54 -0.30 -11.64 19.47
CA ILE A 54 0.22 -10.38 18.91
C ILE A 54 0.98 -10.66 17.61
N CYS A 55 1.87 -11.64 17.58
CA CYS A 55 2.65 -11.99 16.40
C CYS A 55 1.75 -12.41 15.22
N ILE A 56 0.74 -13.25 15.49
CA ILE A 56 -0.23 -13.68 14.46
C ILE A 56 -1.05 -12.48 13.95
N SER A 57 -1.54 -11.63 14.86
CA SER A 57 -2.34 -10.45 14.49
C SER A 57 -1.54 -9.46 13.63
N LEU A 58 -0.27 -9.21 13.99
CA LEU A 58 0.63 -8.37 13.19
C LEU A 58 0.89 -8.96 11.81
N ARG A 59 1.09 -10.28 11.72
CA ARG A 59 1.29 -10.95 10.44
C ARG A 59 0.06 -10.84 9.54
N LEU A 60 -1.13 -11.12 10.08
CA LEU A 60 -2.37 -11.00 9.33
C LEU A 60 -2.62 -9.58 8.82
N ALA A 61 -2.39 -8.57 9.67
CA ALA A 61 -2.52 -7.17 9.28
C ALA A 61 -1.53 -6.77 8.17
N ARG A 62 -0.30 -7.28 8.24
CA ARG A 62 0.71 -7.07 7.20
C ARG A 62 0.33 -7.75 5.88
N ASP A 63 -0.09 -9.01 5.94
CA ASP A 63 -0.51 -9.78 4.75
C ASP A 63 -1.70 -9.10 4.05
N GLU A 64 -2.64 -8.53 4.81
CA GLU A 64 -3.77 -7.75 4.27
C GLU A 64 -3.29 -6.47 3.59
N ALA A 65 -2.43 -5.69 4.26
CA ALA A 65 -1.85 -4.47 3.68
C ALA A 65 -1.04 -4.75 2.40
N ASP A 66 -0.29 -5.86 2.37
CA ASP A 66 0.47 -6.28 1.19
C ASP A 66 -0.46 -6.71 0.04
N ARG A 67 -1.57 -7.39 0.33
CA ARG A 67 -2.60 -7.73 -0.68
C ARG A 67 -3.24 -6.49 -1.29
N GLU A 68 -3.65 -5.55 -0.45
CA GLU A 68 -4.25 -4.30 -0.90
C GLU A 68 -3.27 -3.47 -1.75
N ARG A 69 -2.03 -3.37 -1.29
CA ARG A 69 -0.95 -2.70 -2.04
C ARG A 69 -0.72 -3.36 -3.40
N ASN A 70 -0.66 -4.69 -3.46
CA ASN A 70 -0.47 -5.42 -4.70
C ASN A 70 -1.67 -5.26 -5.64
N PHE A 71 -2.88 -5.26 -5.12
CA PHE A 71 -4.09 -5.02 -5.90
C PHE A 71 -4.06 -3.63 -6.54
N LEU A 72 -3.80 -2.58 -5.75
CA LEU A 72 -3.68 -1.20 -6.25
C LEU A 72 -2.54 -1.07 -7.27
N SER A 73 -1.39 -1.69 -7.00
CA SER A 73 -0.25 -1.71 -7.92
C SER A 73 -0.59 -2.35 -9.26
N ASN A 74 -1.34 -3.46 -9.24
CA ASN A 74 -1.78 -4.14 -10.46
C ASN A 74 -2.83 -3.31 -11.23
N LEU A 75 -3.81 -2.72 -10.54
CA LEU A 75 -4.76 -1.80 -11.17
C LEU A 75 -4.02 -0.67 -11.88
N TYR A 76 -3.11 -0.02 -11.18
CA TYR A 76 -2.29 1.06 -11.68
C TYR A 76 -1.44 0.66 -12.91
N LYS A 77 -0.82 -0.52 -12.85
CA LYS A 77 0.03 -1.05 -13.92
C LYS A 77 -0.75 -1.41 -15.19
N TYR A 78 -1.95 -1.98 -15.04
CA TYR A 78 -2.72 -2.54 -16.14
C TYR A 78 -3.93 -1.70 -16.57
N MET A 79 -4.16 -0.54 -15.92
CA MET A 79 -5.25 0.34 -16.38
C MET A 79 -4.96 0.86 -17.79
N PRO A 80 -5.97 0.85 -18.68
CA PRO A 80 -5.83 1.34 -20.06
C PRO A 80 -5.91 2.87 -20.14
N MET A 81 -5.33 3.57 -19.17
CA MET A 81 -5.29 5.04 -19.08
C MET A 81 -3.92 5.48 -18.58
N GLY A 82 -3.42 6.58 -19.13
CA GLY A 82 -2.21 7.23 -18.62
C GLY A 82 -2.47 7.86 -17.26
N TYR A 83 -1.61 7.55 -16.30
CA TYR A 83 -1.62 8.15 -14.97
C TYR A 83 -0.27 8.78 -14.68
N VAL A 84 -0.30 10.03 -14.23
CA VAL A 84 0.88 10.76 -13.78
C VAL A 84 0.53 11.50 -12.50
N ARG A 85 1.37 11.35 -11.48
CA ARG A 85 1.27 12.10 -10.24
C ARG A 85 2.39 13.13 -10.15
N LEU A 86 2.00 14.35 -9.87
CA LEU A 86 2.88 15.49 -9.84
C LEU A 86 2.95 16.07 -8.41
N SER A 87 4.11 16.63 -8.07
CA SER A 87 4.29 17.50 -6.92
C SER A 87 4.67 18.88 -7.45
N ILE A 88 3.77 19.85 -7.31
CA ILE A 88 3.96 21.21 -7.81
C ILE A 88 4.93 21.95 -6.89
N LEU A 89 5.89 22.66 -7.47
CA LEU A 89 6.83 23.54 -6.77
C LEU A 89 6.39 24.98 -6.99
N CYS A 90 6.16 25.68 -5.89
CA CYS A 90 5.77 27.10 -5.91
C CYS A 90 6.88 27.96 -5.31
N ASP A 91 6.93 29.22 -5.74
CA ASP A 91 7.77 30.24 -5.16
C ASP A 91 7.18 30.80 -3.83
N GLU A 92 7.81 31.82 -3.26
CA GLU A 92 7.37 32.46 -2.01
C GLU A 92 6.00 33.17 -2.15
N GLU A 93 5.60 33.52 -3.37
CA GLU A 93 4.31 34.14 -3.68
C GLU A 93 3.21 33.10 -3.97
N GLY A 94 3.57 31.80 -3.99
CA GLY A 94 2.67 30.67 -4.24
C GLY A 94 2.42 30.40 -5.73
N GLU A 95 3.21 30.98 -6.63
CA GLU A 95 3.10 30.75 -8.06
C GLU A 95 3.93 29.52 -8.47
N PRO A 96 3.34 28.57 -9.21
CA PRO A 96 4.05 27.38 -9.70
C PRO A 96 5.15 27.76 -10.70
N TYR A 97 6.39 27.32 -10.42
CA TYR A 97 7.54 27.51 -11.31
C TYR A 97 8.08 26.21 -11.91
N ASP A 98 7.80 25.05 -11.29
CA ASP A 98 8.16 23.74 -11.80
C ASP A 98 7.27 22.67 -11.16
N TYR A 99 7.42 21.41 -11.57
CA TYR A 99 6.83 20.26 -10.89
C TYR A 99 7.71 19.03 -10.99
N LEU A 100 7.67 18.20 -9.94
CA LEU A 100 8.33 16.92 -9.89
C LEU A 100 7.34 15.82 -10.29
N ILE A 101 7.70 14.97 -11.23
CA ILE A 101 6.90 13.77 -11.56
C ILE A 101 7.22 12.70 -10.54
N THR A 102 6.34 12.55 -9.54
CA THR A 102 6.55 11.60 -8.43
C THR A 102 6.19 10.18 -8.81
N ASP A 103 5.23 10.00 -9.71
CA ASP A 103 4.81 8.68 -10.18
C ASP A 103 4.16 8.76 -11.57
N ALA A 104 4.24 7.64 -12.32
CA ALA A 104 3.62 7.50 -13.63
C ALA A 104 3.49 6.00 -13.97
N ASN A 105 2.44 5.61 -14.70
CA ASN A 105 2.27 4.23 -15.14
C ASN A 105 2.85 3.97 -16.54
N GLN A 106 2.96 2.69 -16.92
CA GLN A 106 3.51 2.31 -18.23
C GLN A 106 2.70 2.88 -19.40
N PHE A 107 1.37 2.96 -19.26
CA PHE A 107 0.52 3.50 -20.31
C PHE A 107 0.84 4.98 -20.60
N SER A 108 1.12 5.79 -19.56
CA SER A 108 1.54 7.18 -19.77
C SER A 108 2.91 7.28 -20.46
N ALA A 109 3.83 6.33 -20.16
CA ALA A 109 5.11 6.22 -20.83
C ALA A 109 4.96 5.92 -22.32
N ASP A 110 4.09 4.97 -22.65
CA ASP A 110 3.80 4.57 -24.03
C ASP A 110 3.14 5.71 -24.83
N LEU A 111 2.29 6.52 -24.18
CA LEU A 111 1.72 7.72 -24.80
C LEU A 111 2.78 8.77 -25.12
N CYS A 112 3.69 9.01 -24.19
CA CYS A 112 4.78 9.97 -24.37
C CYS A 112 5.91 9.45 -25.26
N GLY A 113 5.88 8.18 -25.69
CA GLY A 113 6.92 7.57 -26.53
C GLY A 113 8.29 7.47 -25.87
N SER A 114 8.34 7.48 -24.53
CA SER A 114 9.59 7.48 -23.76
C SER A 114 9.48 6.55 -22.54
N PRO A 115 10.55 5.89 -22.13
CA PRO A 115 10.51 4.99 -20.98
C PRO A 115 10.29 5.75 -19.67
N LEU A 116 9.61 5.09 -18.70
CA LEU A 116 9.24 5.66 -17.39
C LEU A 116 10.44 6.28 -16.64
N GLU A 117 11.60 5.66 -16.77
CA GLU A 117 12.84 6.08 -16.09
C GLU A 117 13.31 7.47 -16.53
N ARG A 118 12.79 7.96 -17.66
CA ARG A 118 13.11 9.30 -18.17
C ARG A 118 12.37 10.41 -17.48
N TYR A 119 11.23 10.15 -16.87
CA TYR A 119 10.49 11.21 -16.19
C TYR A 119 10.16 10.92 -14.72
N LYS A 120 9.99 9.70 -14.31
CA LYS A 120 9.73 9.39 -12.90
C LYS A 120 10.90 9.84 -12.02
N GLY A 121 10.63 10.70 -11.07
CA GLY A 121 11.63 11.30 -10.19
C GLY A 121 12.41 12.45 -10.84
N ARG A 122 11.91 13.02 -11.95
CA ARG A 122 12.53 14.15 -12.65
C ARG A 122 11.67 15.39 -12.54
N PHE A 123 12.33 16.55 -12.60
CA PHE A 123 11.65 17.83 -12.73
C PHE A 123 11.18 18.05 -14.16
N ALA A 124 10.06 18.74 -14.31
CA ALA A 124 9.51 19.04 -15.62
C ALA A 124 10.46 19.91 -16.46
N SER A 125 11.18 20.81 -15.84
CA SER A 125 12.22 21.63 -16.49
C SER A 125 13.36 20.83 -17.12
N GLU A 126 13.62 19.61 -16.64
CA GLU A 126 14.63 18.70 -17.20
C GLU A 126 14.13 17.96 -18.45
N ILE A 127 12.82 17.88 -18.63
CA ILE A 127 12.15 17.03 -19.62
C ILE A 127 11.59 17.86 -20.78
N TYR A 128 10.94 18.99 -20.47
CA TYR A 128 10.21 19.79 -21.42
C TYR A 128 10.99 21.06 -21.80
N SER A 129 10.78 21.53 -23.04
CA SER A 129 11.22 22.86 -23.44
C SER A 129 10.48 23.94 -22.65
N SER A 130 11.06 25.13 -22.53
CA SER A 130 10.49 26.26 -21.77
C SER A 130 9.06 26.60 -22.18
N ASP A 131 8.73 26.52 -23.47
CA ASP A 131 7.38 26.84 -23.99
C ASP A 131 6.36 25.77 -23.59
N LYS A 132 6.73 24.48 -23.70
CA LYS A 132 5.86 23.37 -23.25
C LYS A 132 5.66 23.40 -21.75
N LEU A 133 6.72 23.69 -20.98
CA LEU A 133 6.67 23.80 -19.54
C LEU A 133 5.76 24.95 -19.08
N SER A 134 5.91 26.14 -19.65
CA SER A 134 5.10 27.31 -19.29
C SER A 134 3.60 27.09 -19.54
N THR A 135 3.27 26.39 -20.61
CA THR A 135 1.88 26.05 -20.92
C THR A 135 1.30 25.08 -19.89
N LYS A 136 2.05 24.05 -19.51
CA LYS A 136 1.63 23.06 -18.48
C LYS A 136 1.52 23.72 -17.10
N LEU A 137 2.48 24.55 -16.72
CA LEU A 137 2.47 25.28 -15.44
C LEU A 137 1.26 26.18 -15.31
N ARG A 138 0.84 26.86 -16.39
CA ARG A 138 -0.37 27.70 -16.38
C ARG A 138 -1.63 26.91 -16.08
N ILE A 139 -1.76 25.68 -16.65
CA ILE A 139 -2.88 24.79 -16.36
C ILE A 139 -2.84 24.32 -14.93
N LEU A 140 -1.66 23.89 -14.45
CA LEU A 140 -1.48 23.41 -13.08
C LEU A 140 -1.68 24.53 -12.04
N ALA A 141 -1.28 25.78 -12.35
CA ALA A 141 -1.54 26.94 -11.51
C ALA A 141 -3.05 27.18 -11.32
N ASP A 142 -3.81 27.08 -12.41
CA ASP A 142 -5.26 27.26 -12.36
C ASP A 142 -5.93 26.14 -11.52
N ILE A 143 -5.51 24.91 -11.69
CA ILE A 143 -5.98 23.76 -10.90
C ILE A 143 -5.59 23.95 -9.41
N HIS A 144 -4.36 24.35 -9.12
CA HIS A 144 -3.86 24.57 -7.76
C HIS A 144 -4.62 25.68 -7.02
N LYS A 145 -4.90 26.78 -7.72
CA LYS A 145 -5.62 27.94 -7.14
C LYS A 145 -7.10 27.65 -6.87
N HIS A 146 -7.76 26.91 -7.74
CA HIS A 146 -9.21 26.74 -7.68
C HIS A 146 -9.65 25.37 -7.17
N GLY A 147 -8.73 24.39 -7.04
CA GLY A 147 -9.04 23.02 -6.58
C GLY A 147 -9.99 22.28 -7.52
N LEU A 148 -10.10 22.70 -8.77
CA LEU A 148 -10.99 22.12 -9.77
C LEU A 148 -10.19 21.27 -10.75
N TYR A 149 -10.80 20.15 -11.20
CA TYR A 149 -10.24 19.40 -12.33
C TYR A 149 -10.40 20.19 -13.64
N ARG A 150 -9.54 19.90 -14.60
CA ARG A 150 -9.59 20.44 -15.95
C ARG A 150 -9.60 19.30 -16.95
N GLU A 151 -10.45 19.44 -17.96
CA GLU A 151 -10.48 18.54 -19.10
C GLU A 151 -9.86 19.25 -20.29
N LEU A 152 -8.92 18.57 -20.93
CA LEU A 152 -8.27 19.08 -22.14
C LEU A 152 -7.85 17.94 -23.07
N ASP A 153 -7.80 18.21 -24.35
CA ASP A 153 -7.23 17.29 -25.32
C ASP A 153 -5.77 17.66 -25.56
N GLU A 154 -4.86 16.71 -25.31
CA GLU A 154 -3.42 16.88 -25.54
C GLU A 154 -2.98 15.96 -26.68
N TYR A 155 -2.27 16.52 -27.67
CA TYR A 155 -1.65 15.75 -28.73
C TYR A 155 -0.22 15.38 -28.36
N PHE A 156 0.07 14.09 -28.37
CA PHE A 156 1.40 13.53 -28.10
C PHE A 156 2.10 13.25 -29.44
N GLU A 157 3.09 14.07 -29.78
CA GLU A 157 3.82 13.99 -31.06
C GLU A 157 4.53 12.65 -31.26
N GLU A 158 5.11 12.11 -30.19
CA GLU A 158 5.90 10.87 -30.19
C GLU A 158 5.04 9.65 -30.54
N SER A 159 3.86 9.55 -29.95
CA SER A 159 2.92 8.45 -30.21
C SER A 159 1.91 8.76 -31.30
N LYS A 160 1.87 10.01 -31.81
CA LYS A 160 0.89 10.52 -32.78
C LYS A 160 -0.57 10.28 -32.34
N ARG A 161 -0.83 10.47 -31.05
CA ARG A 161 -2.16 10.27 -30.44
C ARG A 161 -2.66 11.55 -29.80
N THR A 162 -3.96 11.81 -29.97
CA THR A 162 -4.68 12.79 -29.14
C THR A 162 -5.29 12.04 -27.96
N CYS A 163 -5.07 12.54 -26.75
CA CYS A 163 -5.62 11.97 -25.53
C CYS A 163 -6.47 13.00 -24.81
N HIS A 164 -7.60 12.56 -24.30
CA HIS A 164 -8.42 13.33 -23.39
C HIS A 164 -7.81 13.23 -22.00
N CYS A 165 -7.40 14.36 -21.43
CA CYS A 165 -6.76 14.46 -20.12
C CYS A 165 -7.73 15.13 -19.14
N ILE A 166 -7.81 14.57 -17.93
CA ILE A 166 -8.66 15.04 -16.83
C ILE A 166 -7.81 15.37 -15.63
#